data_953005f1aa64e71a9a38e55ff5d449f3
#
_entry.id   953005f1aa64e71a9a38e55ff5d449f3
#
_cell.length_a   1.000
_cell.length_b   1.000
_cell.length_c   1.000
_cell.angle_alpha   90.00
_cell.angle_beta   90.00
_cell.angle_gamma   90.00
#
_symmetry.space_group_name_H-M   'P 1'
#
loop_
_entity.id
_entity.type
_entity.pdbx_description
1 polymer ?
#
loop_
_entity_poly.entity_id
_entity_poly.type
_entity_poly.pdbx_seq_one_letter_code
_entity_poly.pdbx_strand_id
1 'polypeptide(L)'
;EIIKEYGQAIHGLASNVSQKMAESLDIVDTDFKDWPFILRTIKYSFTPDVIGSMGAQLHSDTGFITLLQDDEHVGGLEIMDDFGSFKAVPPKPGAFLCIVGDVGH
;
A
#
# COMPACT_ATOMS: atom_id res chain seq x y z
N GLU A 1 15.90 -7.61 -16.00
CA GLU A 1 16.01 -6.38 -15.23
C GLU A 1 15.29 -6.52 -13.90
N ILE A 2 15.94 -6.07 -12.82
CA ILE A 2 15.43 -6.24 -11.45
C ILE A 2 14.10 -5.52 -11.23
N ILE A 3 13.95 -4.30 -11.72
CA ILE A 3 12.72 -3.52 -11.56
C ILE A 3 11.54 -4.20 -12.23
N LYS A 4 11.76 -4.74 -13.42
CA LYS A 4 10.72 -5.45 -14.16
C LYS A 4 10.32 -6.75 -13.46
N GLU A 5 11.28 -7.52 -12.98
CA GLU A 5 11.04 -8.75 -12.22
C GLU A 5 10.30 -8.47 -10.92
N TYR A 6 10.71 -7.43 -10.20
CA TYR A 6 10.06 -7.00 -8.98
C TYR A 6 8.61 -6.58 -9.25
N GLY A 7 8.38 -5.76 -10.28
CA GLY A 7 7.06 -5.32 -10.66
C GLY A 7 6.13 -6.46 -11.02
N GLN A 8 6.64 -7.46 -11.76
CA GLN A 8 5.85 -8.63 -12.12
C GLN A 8 5.48 -9.47 -10.89
N ALA A 9 6.42 -9.66 -9.97
CA ALA A 9 6.18 -10.41 -8.74
C ALA A 9 5.15 -9.72 -7.85
N ILE A 10 5.24 -8.40 -7.70
CA ILE A 10 4.29 -7.61 -6.91
C ILE A 10 2.91 -7.59 -7.57
N HIS A 11 2.85 -7.50 -8.90
CA HIS A 11 1.58 -7.58 -9.62
C HIS A 11 0.89 -8.92 -9.37
N GLY A 12 1.65 -10.01 -9.42
CA GLY A 12 1.11 -11.34 -9.10
C GLY A 12 0.58 -11.43 -7.67
N LEU A 13 1.32 -10.89 -6.71
CA LEU A 13 0.89 -10.86 -5.32
C LEU A 13 -0.37 -10.00 -5.14
N ALA A 14 -0.41 -8.82 -5.73
CA ALA A 14 -1.56 -7.93 -5.66
C ALA A 14 -2.81 -8.56 -6.27
N SER A 15 -2.66 -9.21 -7.41
CA SER A 15 -3.76 -9.92 -8.08
C SER A 15 -4.30 -11.06 -7.21
N ASN A 16 -3.41 -11.81 -6.57
CA ASN A 16 -3.78 -12.92 -5.69
C ASN A 16 -4.52 -12.43 -4.45
N VAL A 17 -4.01 -11.39 -3.79
CA VAL A 17 -4.67 -10.80 -2.62
C VAL A 17 -6.03 -10.23 -2.99
N SER A 18 -6.13 -9.52 -4.12
CA SER A 18 -7.39 -8.96 -4.60
C SER A 18 -8.41 -10.05 -4.89
N GLN A 19 -7.97 -11.14 -5.50
CA GLN A 19 -8.85 -12.27 -5.80
C GLN A 19 -9.40 -12.90 -4.52
N LYS A 20 -8.56 -13.08 -3.50
CA LYS A 20 -9.00 -13.62 -2.22
C LYS A 20 -9.98 -12.70 -1.50
N MET A 21 -9.77 -11.39 -1.57
CA MET A 21 -10.70 -10.42 -1.02
C MET A 21 -12.05 -10.47 -1.74
N ALA A 22 -12.04 -10.54 -3.07
CA ALA A 22 -13.25 -10.64 -3.87
C ALA A 22 -14.03 -11.92 -3.54
N GLU A 23 -13.35 -13.04 -3.40
CA GLU A 23 -13.98 -14.31 -3.02
C GLU A 23 -14.64 -14.21 -1.66
N SER A 24 -14.03 -13.56 -0.68
CA SER A 24 -14.60 -13.39 0.65
C SER A 24 -15.84 -12.50 0.65
N LEU A 25 -16.02 -11.67 -0.37
CA LEU A 25 -17.17 -10.79 -0.54
C LEU A 25 -18.19 -11.33 -1.55
N ASP A 26 -18.04 -12.61 -1.95
CA ASP A 26 -18.89 -13.29 -2.94
C ASP A 26 -18.90 -12.62 -4.32
N ILE A 27 -17.83 -11.95 -4.68
CA ILE A 27 -17.63 -11.40 -6.03
C ILE A 27 -16.89 -12.45 -6.86
N VAL A 28 -17.60 -13.12 -7.78
CA VAL A 28 -17.07 -14.35 -8.38
C VAL A 28 -16.54 -14.20 -9.82
N ASP A 29 -16.90 -13.14 -10.52
CA ASP A 29 -16.59 -13.00 -11.95
C ASP A 29 -15.50 -11.99 -12.25
N THR A 30 -14.68 -11.63 -11.26
CA THR A 30 -13.63 -10.63 -11.44
C THR A 30 -12.27 -11.30 -11.61
N ASP A 31 -11.57 -10.96 -12.69
CA ASP A 31 -10.20 -11.35 -12.94
C ASP A 31 -9.32 -10.09 -12.84
N PHE A 32 -8.44 -10.07 -11.84
CA PHE A 32 -7.59 -8.92 -11.57
C PHE A 32 -6.29 -8.91 -12.38
N LYS A 33 -6.01 -9.93 -13.17
CA LYS A 33 -4.77 -10.02 -13.94
C LYS A 33 -4.58 -8.88 -14.92
N ASP A 34 -5.68 -8.44 -15.52
CA ASP A 34 -5.67 -7.39 -16.54
C ASP A 34 -5.99 -6.00 -15.98
N TRP A 35 -6.13 -5.89 -14.65
CA TRP A 35 -6.37 -4.59 -14.04
C TRP A 35 -5.11 -3.72 -14.11
N PRO A 36 -5.28 -2.40 -14.27
CA PRO A 36 -4.16 -1.48 -14.27
C PRO A 36 -3.34 -1.60 -12.99
N PHE A 37 -2.04 -1.56 -13.15
CA PHE A 37 -1.09 -1.68 -12.07
C PHE A 37 -0.05 -0.57 -12.21
N ILE A 38 0.20 0.17 -11.12
CA ILE A 38 1.20 1.23 -11.08
C ILE A 38 2.22 0.86 -10.02
N LEU A 39 3.49 0.77 -10.43
CA LEU A 39 4.60 0.64 -9.50
C LEU A 39 5.18 2.03 -9.26
N ARG A 40 5.26 2.42 -8.00
CA ARG A 40 5.83 3.71 -7.62
C ARG A 40 6.90 3.51 -6.56
N THR A 41 8.05 4.12 -6.77
CA THR A 41 9.10 4.17 -5.76
C THR A 41 9.19 5.60 -5.25
N ILE A 42 9.25 5.75 -3.93
CA ILE A 42 9.24 7.05 -3.28
C ILE A 42 10.39 7.11 -2.29
N LYS A 43 11.13 8.22 -2.32
CA LYS A 43 12.16 8.50 -1.32
C LYS A 43 11.82 9.83 -0.66
N TYR A 44 11.60 9.80 0.64
CA TYR A 44 11.40 11.01 1.43
C TYR A 44 12.75 11.49 1.93
N SER A 45 13.13 12.69 1.53
CA SER A 45 14.35 13.33 2.02
C SER A 45 13.98 14.33 3.12
N PHE A 46 14.81 14.41 4.14
CA PHE A 46 14.53 15.30 5.25
C PHE A 46 15.79 16.02 5.72
N THR A 47 15.58 17.18 6.32
CA THR A 47 16.60 17.91 7.09
C THR A 47 16.14 17.96 8.55
N PRO A 48 17.02 18.22 9.52
CA PRO A 48 16.61 18.22 10.95
C PRO A 48 15.45 19.16 11.27
N ASP A 49 15.29 20.23 10.54
CA ASP A 49 14.24 21.23 10.78
C ASP A 49 12.85 20.79 10.31
N VAL A 50 12.74 19.73 9.47
CA VAL A 50 11.43 19.20 9.03
C VAL A 50 11.05 17.90 9.72
N ILE A 51 11.87 17.42 10.66
CA ILE A 51 11.53 16.24 11.46
C ILE A 51 10.25 16.51 12.25
N GLY A 52 9.29 15.60 12.18
CA GLY A 52 7.99 15.76 12.81
C GLY A 52 6.92 16.38 11.92
N SER A 53 7.30 16.89 10.74
CA SER A 53 6.33 17.37 9.77
C SER A 53 5.81 16.24 8.89
N MET A 54 4.69 16.48 8.21
CA MET A 54 4.12 15.50 7.28
C MET A 54 4.94 15.45 5.99
N GLY A 55 5.41 14.26 5.62
CA GLY A 55 6.00 14.01 4.31
C GLY A 55 4.97 13.88 3.21
N ALA A 56 3.78 13.42 3.54
CA ALA A 56 2.63 13.35 2.65
C ALA A 56 1.38 13.76 3.41
N GLN A 57 0.45 14.40 2.72
CA GLN A 57 -0.83 14.79 3.30
C GLN A 57 -1.70 13.57 3.60
N LEU A 58 -2.59 13.70 4.57
CA LEU A 58 -3.63 12.70 4.79
C LEU A 58 -4.46 12.51 3.53
N HIS A 59 -4.61 11.28 3.08
CA HIS A 59 -5.38 10.95 1.88
C HIS A 59 -5.87 9.50 1.96
N SER A 60 -6.82 9.18 1.11
CA SER A 60 -7.15 7.80 0.80
C SER A 60 -6.55 7.42 -0.54
N ASP A 61 -6.30 6.15 -0.75
CA ASP A 61 -5.77 5.68 -2.02
C ASP A 61 -6.92 5.41 -2.99
N THR A 62 -6.75 5.80 -4.25
CA THR A 62 -7.65 5.39 -5.31
C THR A 62 -7.37 3.94 -5.68
N GLY A 63 -8.33 3.27 -6.28
CA GLY A 63 -8.14 1.89 -6.70
C GLY A 63 -8.71 0.89 -5.70
N PHE A 64 -8.39 -0.40 -5.89
CA PHE A 64 -8.93 -1.48 -5.09
C PHE A 64 -8.06 -1.75 -3.86
N ILE A 65 -6.79 -2.04 -4.06
CA ILE A 65 -5.83 -2.20 -2.98
C ILE A 65 -4.51 -1.53 -3.33
N THR A 66 -3.75 -1.18 -2.29
CA THR A 66 -2.36 -0.75 -2.40
C THR A 66 -1.50 -1.70 -1.58
N LEU A 67 -0.44 -2.22 -2.18
CA LEU A 67 0.59 -2.95 -1.46
C LEU A 67 1.76 -2.02 -1.23
N LEU A 68 2.14 -1.86 0.03
CA LEU A 68 3.20 -0.97 0.44
C LEU A 68 4.33 -1.77 1.08
N GLN A 69 5.54 -1.56 0.59
CA GLN A 69 6.75 -2.07 1.21
C GLN A 69 7.62 -0.86 1.57
N ASP A 70 7.95 -0.72 2.83
CA ASP A 70 8.75 0.39 3.30
C ASP A 70 10.13 -0.06 3.77
N ASP A 71 10.92 0.91 4.21
CA ASP A 71 12.22 0.63 4.82
C ASP A 71 11.98 -0.10 6.14
N GLU A 72 12.59 -1.26 6.29
CA GLU A 72 12.36 -2.13 7.44
C GLU A 72 12.82 -1.54 8.77
N HIS A 73 13.60 -0.47 8.73
CA HIS A 73 14.20 0.12 9.92
C HIS A 73 13.70 1.53 10.23
N VAL A 74 12.92 2.13 9.34
CA VAL A 74 12.46 3.51 9.49
C VAL A 74 10.94 3.54 9.42
N GLY A 75 10.30 3.95 10.50
CA GLY A 75 8.86 4.12 10.54
C GLY A 75 8.41 5.45 9.95
N GLY A 76 7.20 5.86 10.27
CA GLY A 76 6.64 7.15 9.87
C GLY A 76 5.27 7.05 9.21
N LEU A 77 4.86 5.84 8.84
CA LEU A 77 3.51 5.65 8.31
C LEU A 77 2.50 5.71 9.47
N GLU A 78 1.44 6.47 9.27
CA GLU A 78 0.34 6.56 10.23
C GLU A 78 -0.98 6.37 9.51
N ILE A 79 -1.93 5.75 10.20
CA ILE A 79 -3.32 5.65 9.73
C ILE A 79 -4.21 6.43 10.67
N MET A 80 -5.27 7.03 10.11
CA MET A 80 -6.27 7.73 10.91
C MET A 80 -7.45 6.79 11.16
N ASP A 81 -7.84 6.67 12.43
CA ASP A 81 -8.99 5.85 12.79
C ASP A 81 -10.31 6.63 12.62
N ASP A 82 -11.42 5.96 12.90
CA ASP A 82 -12.75 6.54 12.75
C ASP A 82 -13.01 7.72 13.69
N PHE A 83 -12.18 7.90 14.70
CA PHE A 83 -12.31 8.99 15.67
C PHE A 83 -11.39 10.17 15.37
N GLY A 84 -10.67 10.12 14.24
CA GLY A 84 -9.75 11.17 13.84
C GLY A 84 -8.37 11.09 14.48
N SER A 85 -8.06 10.01 15.16
CA SER A 85 -6.75 9.82 15.80
C SER A 85 -5.79 9.11 14.87
N PHE A 86 -4.54 9.58 14.84
CA PHE A 86 -3.48 8.94 14.07
C PHE A 86 -2.83 7.83 14.87
N LYS A 87 -2.64 6.68 14.25
CA LYS A 87 -1.95 5.53 14.85
C LYS A 87 -0.79 5.14 13.98
N ALA A 88 0.38 4.97 14.57
CA ALA A 88 1.56 4.54 13.86
C ALA A 88 1.42 3.09 13.39
N VAL A 89 1.88 2.83 12.16
CA VAL A 89 2.01 1.48 11.63
C VAL A 89 3.50 1.19 11.54
N PRO A 90 4.06 0.47 12.51
CA PRO A 90 5.50 0.21 12.51
C PRO A 90 5.87 -0.71 11.34
N PRO A 91 7.08 -0.55 10.77
CA PRO A 91 7.55 -1.45 9.73
C PRO A 91 7.72 -2.86 10.28
N LYS A 92 7.42 -3.84 9.43
CA LYS A 92 7.60 -5.26 9.78
C LYS A 92 8.47 -5.91 8.71
N PRO A 93 9.70 -6.34 9.04
CA PRO A 93 10.59 -6.96 8.08
C PRO A 93 9.94 -8.17 7.39
N GLY A 94 10.13 -8.28 6.09
CA GLY A 94 9.61 -9.39 5.30
C GLY A 94 8.11 -9.33 5.01
N ALA A 95 7.45 -8.22 5.32
CA ALA A 95 6.00 -8.09 5.14
C ALA A 95 5.65 -6.95 4.19
N PHE A 96 4.48 -7.05 3.56
CA PHE A 96 3.84 -5.96 2.85
C PHE A 96 2.64 -5.49 3.64
N LEU A 97 2.40 -4.19 3.65
CA LEU A 97 1.16 -3.63 4.15
C LEU A 97 0.14 -3.55 3.01
N CYS A 98 -1.03 -4.08 3.23
CA CYS A 98 -2.12 -3.99 2.26
C CYS A 98 -3.13 -2.96 2.75
N ILE A 99 -3.37 -1.95 1.93
CA ILE A 99 -4.34 -0.89 2.22
C ILE A 99 -5.50 -1.03 1.23
N VAL A 100 -6.72 -1.06 1.75
CA VAL A 100 -7.92 -1.10 0.91
C VAL A 100 -8.17 0.32 0.38
N GLY A 101 -8.23 0.44 -0.93
CA GLY A 101 -8.49 1.72 -1.59
C GLY A 101 -9.97 2.06 -1.68
N ASP A 102 -10.27 3.22 -2.29
CA ASP A 102 -11.64 3.73 -2.39
C ASP A 102 -12.58 2.79 -3.14
N VAL A 103 -12.07 2.07 -4.14
CA VAL A 103 -12.88 1.11 -4.91
C VAL A 103 -13.21 -0.13 -4.09
N GLY A 104 -12.35 -0.51 -3.14
CA GLY A 104 -12.53 -1.71 -2.31
C GLY A 104 -13.38 -1.51 -1.07
N HIS A 105 -13.78 -0.28 -0.77
CA HIS A 105 -14.61 0.01 0.39
C HIS A 105 -16.10 -0.34 0.18
#